data_74b5d4dd1b5deb0373c03d0e9889af3c
#
_entry.id   74b5d4dd1b5deb0373c03d0e9889af3c
#
_cell.length_a   1.000
_cell.length_b   1.000
_cell.length_c   1.000
_cell.angle_alpha   90.00
_cell.angle_beta   90.00
_cell.angle_gamma   90.00
#
_symmetry.space_group_name_H-M   'P 1'
#
loop_
_entity.id
_entity.type
_entity.pdbx_description
1 polymer ?
#
loop_
_entity_poly.entity_id
_entity_poly.type
_entity_poly.pdbx_seq_one_letter_code
_entity_poly.pdbx_strand_id
1 'polypeptide(L)'
;MHALPFANGDAMPALGLGSWRLPPELTAATVRTALELGYRHLDAAAIYGNEPQIGEALRQAFADGLVQREQLWITGKLWNDCHEPHEVRPALERTLADLGLEQLDLYLIHWPLAQRRGVAMASNPEQQLSLEQVPLAATWTAMEALVDQGLTRHIGVSNFSGAKLKALSAGARIRPEALQIERHPLLQQNDLIAWCRENGVVVTGYGPLGSSGANRPPLVLQHPQVVALAAQRRLTPAQLLLAWGISGGTSVIPKSVQPARLAENLAAAGEALDGELMARLTALDEGRRLIEGRFWCLEGGPYTLESLWDGELVPEG
;
A
#
# COMPACT_ATOMS: atom_id res chain seq x y z
N MET A 1 12.15 6.19 15.06
CA MET A 1 10.89 5.62 14.50
C MET A 1 11.19 4.18 14.09
N HIS A 2 10.29 3.22 14.38
CA HIS A 2 10.48 1.85 13.93
C HIS A 2 10.51 1.80 12.40
N ALA A 3 11.43 1.03 11.81
CA ALA A 3 11.58 0.91 10.37
C ALA A 3 11.80 -0.56 9.98
N LEU A 4 11.39 -0.92 8.78
CA LEU A 4 11.49 -2.26 8.23
C LEU A 4 12.68 -2.32 7.26
N PRO A 5 13.68 -3.17 7.53
CA PRO A 5 14.88 -3.23 6.71
C PRO A 5 14.65 -3.98 5.40
N PHE A 6 15.25 -3.48 4.32
CA PHE A 6 15.45 -4.17 3.06
C PHE A 6 16.81 -4.87 3.05
N ALA A 7 17.00 -5.82 2.14
CA ALA A 7 18.22 -6.62 2.06
C ALA A 7 19.48 -5.81 1.78
N ASN A 8 19.35 -4.67 1.11
CA ASN A 8 20.46 -3.75 0.80
C ASN A 8 20.84 -2.80 1.94
N GLY A 9 20.12 -2.84 3.09
CA GLY A 9 20.31 -1.98 4.25
C GLY A 9 19.42 -0.73 4.27
N ASP A 10 18.64 -0.48 3.24
CA ASP A 10 17.60 0.56 3.27
C ASP A 10 16.51 0.21 4.27
N ALA A 11 15.82 1.21 4.79
CA ALA A 11 14.81 0.99 5.82
C ALA A 11 13.56 1.86 5.58
N MET A 12 12.41 1.21 5.40
CA MET A 12 11.11 1.87 5.23
C MET A 12 10.49 2.15 6.60
N PRO A 13 10.06 3.40 6.90
CA PRO A 13 9.36 3.69 8.15
C PRO A 13 8.10 2.82 8.29
N ALA A 14 7.91 2.25 9.49
CA ALA A 14 6.80 1.34 9.76
C ALA A 14 5.42 2.03 9.81
N LEU A 15 5.39 3.38 9.80
CA LEU A 15 4.16 4.15 9.68
C LEU A 15 4.33 5.21 8.60
N GLY A 16 3.42 5.21 7.61
CA GLY A 16 3.35 6.17 6.54
C GLY A 16 2.00 6.88 6.46
N LEU A 17 1.93 7.93 5.64
CA LEU A 17 0.69 8.58 5.26
C LEU A 17 0.18 7.97 3.96
N GLY A 18 -0.98 7.32 4.00
CA GLY A 18 -1.70 6.92 2.80
C GLY A 18 -2.39 8.11 2.13
N SER A 19 -2.21 8.28 0.83
CA SER A 19 -2.80 9.40 0.09
C SER A 19 -4.10 9.05 -0.65
N TRP A 20 -4.53 7.79 -0.64
CA TRP A 20 -5.78 7.38 -1.27
C TRP A 20 -6.97 8.15 -0.69
N ARG A 21 -7.78 8.78 -1.57
CA ARG A 21 -8.92 9.64 -1.19
C ARG A 21 -8.54 10.86 -0.34
N LEU A 22 -7.32 11.34 -0.40
CA LEU A 22 -7.05 12.71 0.00
C LEU A 22 -7.65 13.63 -1.08
N PRO A 23 -8.57 14.53 -0.71
CA PRO A 23 -9.08 15.50 -1.66
C PRO A 23 -7.94 16.35 -2.22
N PRO A 24 -7.84 16.58 -3.54
CA PRO A 24 -6.74 17.34 -4.14
C PRO A 24 -6.51 18.69 -3.45
N GLU A 25 -7.57 19.40 -3.11
CA GLU A 25 -7.54 20.73 -2.45
C GLU A 25 -6.98 20.69 -1.03
N LEU A 26 -6.98 19.54 -0.35
CA LEU A 26 -6.44 19.35 1.00
C LEU A 26 -5.09 18.62 1.00
N THR A 27 -4.68 18.04 -0.13
CA THR A 27 -3.54 17.13 -0.18
C THR A 27 -2.24 17.82 0.19
N ALA A 28 -1.92 18.98 -0.41
CA ALA A 28 -0.69 19.69 -0.13
C ALA A 28 -0.58 20.11 1.35
N ALA A 29 -1.64 20.68 1.92
CA ALA A 29 -1.69 21.07 3.32
C ALA A 29 -1.58 19.86 4.26
N THR A 30 -2.23 18.74 3.91
CA THR A 30 -2.17 17.50 4.69
C THR A 30 -0.76 16.90 4.71
N VAL A 31 -0.11 16.83 3.54
CA VAL A 31 1.27 16.33 3.43
C VAL A 31 2.23 17.23 4.21
N ARG A 32 2.11 18.55 4.08
CA ARG A 32 2.91 19.52 4.84
C ARG A 32 2.77 19.29 6.36
N THR A 33 1.54 19.21 6.85
CA THR A 33 1.27 18.94 8.28
C THR A 33 1.85 17.59 8.72
N ALA A 34 1.72 16.56 7.90
CA ALA A 34 2.31 15.25 8.22
C ALA A 34 3.84 15.32 8.35
N LEU A 35 4.52 16.02 7.43
CA LEU A 35 5.97 16.21 7.50
C LEU A 35 6.40 17.00 8.74
N GLU A 36 5.65 18.05 9.10
CA GLU A 36 5.85 18.85 10.32
C GLU A 36 5.69 18.03 11.60
N LEU A 37 4.73 17.11 11.62
CA LEU A 37 4.52 16.14 12.72
C LEU A 37 5.61 15.07 12.80
N GLY A 38 6.39 14.85 11.73
CA GLY A 38 7.46 13.87 11.71
C GLY A 38 7.20 12.63 10.86
N TYR A 39 6.16 12.59 10.03
CA TYR A 39 6.03 11.54 9.01
C TYR A 39 7.22 11.58 8.05
N ARG A 40 7.70 10.40 7.69
CA ARG A 40 8.82 10.23 6.75
C ARG A 40 8.55 9.18 5.68
N HIS A 41 7.32 8.65 5.62
CA HIS A 41 6.86 7.73 4.58
C HIS A 41 5.53 8.24 4.00
N LEU A 42 5.50 8.42 2.67
CA LEU A 42 4.29 8.79 1.91
C LEU A 42 3.97 7.68 0.92
N ASP A 43 2.72 7.23 0.90
CA ASP A 43 2.20 6.24 -0.03
C ASP A 43 1.27 6.91 -1.04
N ALA A 44 1.73 7.01 -2.28
CA ALA A 44 1.05 7.61 -3.42
C ALA A 44 0.67 6.57 -4.48
N ALA A 45 -0.10 6.97 -5.47
CA ALA A 45 -0.34 6.24 -6.71
C ALA A 45 -0.92 7.18 -7.77
N ALA A 46 -0.57 6.98 -9.04
CA ALA A 46 -1.03 7.79 -10.16
C ALA A 46 -2.56 7.89 -10.24
N ILE A 47 -3.26 6.77 -10.00
CA ILE A 47 -4.74 6.72 -10.05
C ILE A 47 -5.42 7.56 -8.95
N TYR A 48 -4.71 7.97 -7.89
CA TYR A 48 -5.31 8.78 -6.84
C TYR A 48 -5.53 10.23 -7.27
N GLY A 49 -4.85 10.68 -8.34
CA GLY A 49 -5.04 11.98 -8.97
C GLY A 49 -4.57 13.15 -8.10
N ASN A 50 -3.69 12.90 -7.13
CA ASN A 50 -3.19 13.90 -6.18
C ASN A 50 -1.66 13.96 -6.08
N GLU A 51 -0.93 13.29 -6.97
CA GLU A 51 0.54 13.35 -7.01
C GLU A 51 1.07 14.77 -7.25
N PRO A 52 0.48 15.62 -8.12
CA PRO A 52 0.95 17.00 -8.30
C PRO A 52 0.90 17.83 -7.00
N GLN A 53 -0.15 17.64 -6.17
CA GLN A 53 -0.29 18.32 -4.90
C GLN A 53 0.67 17.80 -3.83
N ILE A 54 0.99 16.49 -3.86
CA ILE A 54 2.06 15.92 -3.03
C ILE A 54 3.39 16.53 -3.44
N GLY A 55 3.69 16.60 -4.74
CA GLY A 55 4.90 17.23 -5.29
C GLY A 55 5.04 18.70 -4.91
N GLU A 56 3.94 19.46 -4.91
CA GLU A 56 3.94 20.86 -4.43
C GLU A 56 4.37 20.94 -2.97
N ALA A 57 3.78 20.09 -2.10
CA ALA A 57 4.12 20.08 -0.67
C ALA A 57 5.58 19.66 -0.43
N LEU A 58 6.08 18.68 -1.20
CA LEU A 58 7.48 18.24 -1.12
C LEU A 58 8.44 19.36 -1.53
N ARG A 59 8.20 20.03 -2.66
CA ARG A 59 9.03 21.17 -3.12
C ARG A 59 9.12 22.26 -2.06
N GLN A 60 7.99 22.63 -1.47
CA GLN A 60 7.95 23.64 -0.40
C GLN A 60 8.69 23.17 0.84
N ALA A 61 8.48 21.91 1.27
CA ALA A 61 9.15 21.36 2.43
C ALA A 61 10.67 21.29 2.28
N PHE A 62 11.16 20.97 1.07
CA PHE A 62 12.59 21.01 0.75
C PHE A 62 13.14 22.43 0.73
N ALA A 63 12.44 23.36 0.09
CA ALA A 63 12.84 24.77 0.02
C ALA A 63 12.91 25.44 1.40
N ASP A 64 11.99 25.10 2.30
CA ASP A 64 11.95 25.61 3.67
C ASP A 64 12.94 24.88 4.61
N GLY A 65 13.62 23.85 4.14
CA GLY A 65 14.51 23.03 4.99
C GLY A 65 13.80 22.20 6.05
N LEU A 66 12.49 21.97 5.89
CA LEU A 66 11.71 21.14 6.83
C LEU A 66 12.17 19.69 6.81
N VAL A 67 12.46 19.17 5.63
CA VAL A 67 13.02 17.83 5.40
C VAL A 67 13.95 17.85 4.19
N GLN A 68 14.83 16.85 4.10
CA GLN A 68 15.64 16.56 2.90
C GLN A 68 15.06 15.33 2.19
N ARG A 69 15.31 15.20 0.88
CA ARG A 69 14.80 14.05 0.08
C ARG A 69 15.19 12.70 0.66
N GLU A 70 16.42 12.59 1.14
CA GLU A 70 17.02 11.36 1.68
C GLU A 70 16.41 10.93 3.01
N GLN A 71 15.69 11.83 3.68
CA GLN A 71 14.97 11.54 4.93
C GLN A 71 13.59 10.93 4.67
N LEU A 72 13.13 10.92 3.40
CA LEU A 72 11.80 10.49 3.03
C LEU A 72 11.84 9.15 2.30
N TRP A 73 10.83 8.33 2.58
CA TRP A 73 10.46 7.15 1.81
C TRP A 73 9.18 7.46 1.02
N ILE A 74 9.27 7.44 -0.31
CA ILE A 74 8.14 7.72 -1.20
C ILE A 74 7.82 6.47 -2.00
N THR A 75 6.60 5.95 -1.81
CA THR A 75 6.05 4.83 -2.56
C THR A 75 5.09 5.33 -3.63
N GLY A 76 5.30 4.90 -4.87
CA GLY A 76 4.38 5.09 -5.99
C GLY A 76 3.87 3.76 -6.52
N LYS A 77 2.86 3.79 -7.44
CA LYS A 77 2.27 2.56 -7.97
C LYS A 77 1.95 2.68 -9.45
N LEU A 78 2.33 1.64 -10.21
CA LEU A 78 1.98 1.45 -11.61
C LEU A 78 0.50 1.11 -11.72
N TRP A 79 -0.27 1.95 -12.42
CA TRP A 79 -1.68 1.68 -12.61
C TRP A 79 -1.93 0.64 -13.71
N ASN A 80 -3.10 0.02 -13.67
CA ASN A 80 -3.48 -1.13 -14.47
C ASN A 80 -3.47 -0.89 -15.99
N ASP A 81 -3.62 0.36 -16.44
CA ASP A 81 -3.58 0.74 -17.85
C ASP A 81 -2.16 0.92 -18.41
N CYS A 82 -1.15 0.69 -17.60
CA CYS A 82 0.26 0.84 -17.96
C CYS A 82 1.07 -0.46 -17.79
N HIS A 83 0.40 -1.62 -17.76
CA HIS A 83 1.07 -2.91 -17.57
C HIS A 83 1.77 -3.44 -18.82
N GLU A 84 1.46 -2.95 -20.02
CA GLU A 84 2.24 -3.29 -21.20
C GLU A 84 3.69 -2.81 -21.02
N PRO A 85 4.72 -3.62 -21.32
CA PRO A 85 6.11 -3.32 -20.95
C PRO A 85 6.61 -1.94 -21.42
N HIS A 86 6.17 -1.48 -22.59
CA HIS A 86 6.58 -0.18 -23.15
C HIS A 86 5.92 1.02 -22.44
N GLU A 87 4.85 0.80 -21.65
CA GLU A 87 4.14 1.84 -20.89
C GLU A 87 4.67 2.00 -19.46
N VAL A 88 5.39 1.01 -18.92
CA VAL A 88 5.85 0.99 -17.53
C VAL A 88 6.76 2.18 -17.20
N ARG A 89 7.81 2.38 -18.01
CA ARG A 89 8.74 3.49 -17.82
C ARG A 89 8.06 4.85 -18.00
N PRO A 90 7.29 5.13 -19.08
CA PRO A 90 6.58 6.39 -19.21
C PRO A 90 5.60 6.67 -18.06
N ALA A 91 5.00 5.63 -17.46
CA ALA A 91 4.15 5.78 -16.28
C ALA A 91 4.93 6.28 -15.06
N LEU A 92 6.09 5.69 -14.77
CA LEU A 92 6.93 6.16 -13.67
C LEU A 92 7.47 7.57 -13.91
N GLU A 93 7.90 7.88 -15.13
CA GLU A 93 8.40 9.22 -15.48
C GLU A 93 7.32 10.30 -15.24
N ARG A 94 6.05 10.01 -15.53
CA ARG A 94 4.92 10.92 -15.17
C ARG A 94 4.76 11.08 -13.67
N THR A 95 4.75 9.98 -12.92
CA THR A 95 4.71 10.02 -11.44
C THR A 95 5.86 10.84 -10.86
N LEU A 96 7.09 10.65 -11.37
CA LEU A 96 8.26 11.42 -10.93
C LEU A 96 8.12 12.91 -11.24
N ALA A 97 7.63 13.25 -12.44
CA ALA A 97 7.36 14.64 -12.82
C ALA A 97 6.30 15.30 -11.93
N ASP A 98 5.19 14.61 -11.65
CA ASP A 98 4.11 15.09 -10.79
C ASP A 98 4.58 15.28 -9.35
N LEU A 99 5.39 14.37 -8.82
CA LEU A 99 5.97 14.47 -7.48
C LEU A 99 7.14 15.44 -7.38
N GLY A 100 7.73 15.85 -8.51
CA GLY A 100 8.93 16.70 -8.55
C GLY A 100 10.17 15.98 -8.02
N LEU A 101 10.32 14.68 -8.33
CA LEU A 101 11.39 13.81 -7.87
C LEU A 101 12.14 13.20 -9.05
N GLU A 102 13.42 12.84 -8.84
CA GLU A 102 14.23 12.11 -9.81
C GLU A 102 14.12 10.59 -9.64
N GLN A 103 13.80 10.12 -8.44
CA GLN A 103 13.76 8.69 -8.08
C GLN A 103 12.73 8.45 -6.98
N LEU A 104 11.99 7.33 -7.08
CA LEU A 104 11.20 6.80 -5.96
C LEU A 104 12.04 5.88 -5.08
N ASP A 105 11.60 5.70 -3.82
CA ASP A 105 12.16 4.68 -2.95
C ASP A 105 11.55 3.31 -3.26
N LEU A 106 10.25 3.26 -3.58
CA LEU A 106 9.55 2.02 -3.91
C LEU A 106 8.51 2.26 -5.01
N TYR A 107 8.50 1.40 -6.02
CA TYR A 107 7.46 1.39 -7.06
C TYR A 107 6.76 0.03 -7.11
N LEU A 108 5.43 0.01 -7.04
CA LEU A 108 4.63 -1.21 -6.95
C LEU A 108 3.76 -1.42 -8.19
N ILE A 109 3.60 -2.64 -8.66
CA ILE A 109 2.44 -3.01 -9.48
C ILE A 109 1.21 -2.90 -8.57
N HIS A 110 0.21 -2.07 -8.95
CA HIS A 110 -0.91 -1.73 -8.05
C HIS A 110 -1.92 -2.88 -7.88
N TRP A 111 -2.24 -3.58 -8.97
CA TRP A 111 -3.09 -4.77 -8.99
C TRP A 111 -2.55 -5.80 -9.98
N PRO A 112 -2.79 -7.11 -9.77
CA PRO A 112 -2.33 -8.15 -10.70
C PRO A 112 -3.27 -8.31 -11.89
N LEU A 113 -3.59 -7.23 -12.57
CA LEU A 113 -4.49 -7.19 -13.72
C LEU A 113 -4.14 -6.04 -14.67
N ALA A 114 -4.52 -6.16 -15.94
CA ALA A 114 -4.21 -5.18 -16.96
C ALA A 114 -5.48 -4.59 -17.61
N GLN A 115 -5.40 -3.32 -18.00
CA GLN A 115 -6.44 -2.59 -18.71
C GLN A 115 -5.84 -1.91 -19.95
N ARG A 116 -6.69 -1.58 -20.91
CA ARG A 116 -6.26 -0.80 -22.10
C ARG A 116 -5.76 0.57 -21.67
N ARG A 117 -4.75 1.04 -22.37
CA ARG A 117 -4.14 2.35 -22.11
C ARG A 117 -5.20 3.46 -22.09
N GLY A 118 -5.11 4.36 -21.08
CA GLY A 118 -6.02 5.48 -20.87
C GLY A 118 -7.34 5.12 -20.16
N VAL A 119 -7.53 3.85 -19.80
CA VAL A 119 -8.70 3.42 -19.03
C VAL A 119 -8.37 3.47 -17.55
N ALA A 120 -8.91 4.45 -16.84
CA ALA A 120 -8.72 4.57 -15.40
C ALA A 120 -9.42 3.44 -14.61
N MET A 121 -10.71 3.20 -14.93
CA MET A 121 -11.52 2.11 -14.38
C MET A 121 -12.33 1.51 -15.53
N ALA A 122 -12.12 0.23 -15.82
CA ALA A 122 -12.88 -0.45 -16.86
C ALA A 122 -14.36 -0.51 -16.50
N SER A 123 -15.21 -0.15 -17.44
CA SER A 123 -16.68 -0.21 -17.34
C SER A 123 -17.31 -1.29 -18.23
N ASN A 124 -16.51 -1.88 -19.11
CA ASN A 124 -16.89 -3.00 -19.95
C ASN A 124 -15.69 -3.95 -20.16
N PRO A 125 -15.91 -5.24 -20.50
CA PRO A 125 -14.86 -6.22 -20.60
C PRO A 125 -13.82 -5.94 -21.71
N GLU A 126 -14.19 -5.25 -22.79
CA GLU A 126 -13.28 -4.91 -23.88
C GLU A 126 -12.15 -3.93 -23.45
N GLN A 127 -12.36 -3.23 -22.36
CA GLN A 127 -11.38 -2.35 -21.75
C GLN A 127 -10.35 -3.08 -20.87
N GLN A 128 -10.58 -4.36 -20.58
CA GLN A 128 -9.67 -5.20 -19.83
C GLN A 128 -8.78 -6.01 -20.78
N LEU A 129 -7.55 -6.26 -20.36
CA LEU A 129 -6.60 -7.14 -21.03
C LEU A 129 -6.35 -8.36 -20.11
N SER A 130 -6.41 -9.57 -20.67
CA SER A 130 -6.13 -10.77 -19.87
C SER A 130 -4.64 -10.88 -19.54
N LEU A 131 -4.31 -11.70 -18.54
CA LEU A 131 -2.90 -11.99 -18.20
C LEU A 131 -2.20 -12.89 -19.25
N GLU A 132 -2.92 -13.44 -20.22
CA GLU A 132 -2.34 -14.06 -21.41
C GLU A 132 -1.88 -13.01 -22.42
N GLN A 133 -2.64 -11.91 -22.56
CA GLN A 133 -2.30 -10.79 -23.43
C GLN A 133 -1.18 -9.92 -22.85
N VAL A 134 -1.22 -9.68 -21.54
CA VAL A 134 -0.23 -8.89 -20.79
C VAL A 134 0.23 -9.69 -19.56
N PRO A 135 1.19 -10.61 -19.75
CA PRO A 135 1.68 -11.43 -18.64
C PRO A 135 2.36 -10.59 -17.55
N LEU A 136 2.07 -10.88 -16.28
CA LEU A 136 2.70 -10.20 -15.14
C LEU A 136 4.24 -10.27 -15.18
N ALA A 137 4.80 -11.38 -15.69
CA ALA A 137 6.25 -11.51 -15.86
C ALA A 137 6.84 -10.50 -16.86
N ALA A 138 6.09 -10.18 -17.92
CA ALA A 138 6.53 -9.17 -18.90
C ALA A 138 6.51 -7.76 -18.31
N THR A 139 5.44 -7.41 -17.58
CA THR A 139 5.36 -6.16 -16.81
C THR A 139 6.48 -6.09 -15.77
N TRP A 140 6.76 -7.21 -15.07
CA TRP A 140 7.81 -7.26 -14.05
C TRP A 140 9.21 -7.05 -14.64
N THR A 141 9.52 -7.64 -15.79
CA THR A 141 10.79 -7.37 -16.48
C THR A 141 10.98 -5.89 -16.79
N ALA A 142 9.91 -5.19 -17.16
CA ALA A 142 9.97 -3.74 -17.36
C ALA A 142 10.14 -2.97 -16.04
N MET A 143 9.56 -3.46 -14.92
CA MET A 143 9.81 -2.90 -13.57
C MET A 143 11.27 -3.07 -13.15
N GLU A 144 11.89 -4.23 -13.41
CA GLU A 144 13.32 -4.45 -13.13
C GLU A 144 14.23 -3.46 -13.87
N ALA A 145 13.89 -3.13 -15.12
CA ALA A 145 14.62 -2.15 -15.89
C ALA A 145 14.58 -0.73 -15.29
N LEU A 146 13.55 -0.38 -14.52
CA LEU A 146 13.47 0.90 -13.81
C LEU A 146 14.51 1.02 -12.70
N VAL A 147 14.81 -0.10 -12.02
CA VAL A 147 15.87 -0.16 -11.00
C VAL A 147 17.24 0.04 -11.67
N ASP A 148 17.50 -0.68 -12.78
CA ASP A 148 18.75 -0.56 -13.53
C ASP A 148 18.99 0.89 -14.05
N GLN A 149 17.90 1.62 -14.32
CA GLN A 149 17.93 3.02 -14.77
C GLN A 149 17.98 4.04 -13.63
N GLY A 150 17.91 3.59 -12.38
CA GLY A 150 17.92 4.45 -11.21
C GLY A 150 16.64 5.28 -10.99
N LEU A 151 15.53 4.92 -11.63
CA LEU A 151 14.25 5.63 -11.49
C LEU A 151 13.48 5.24 -10.23
N THR A 152 13.75 4.06 -9.70
CA THR A 152 13.28 3.62 -8.38
C THR A 152 14.37 2.80 -7.70
N ARG A 153 14.42 2.83 -6.36
CA ARG A 153 15.40 2.06 -5.57
C ARG A 153 14.93 0.62 -5.42
N HIS A 154 13.66 0.43 -5.12
CA HIS A 154 13.02 -0.86 -4.88
C HIS A 154 11.78 -1.05 -5.76
N ILE A 155 11.48 -2.29 -6.05
CA ILE A 155 10.25 -2.68 -6.76
C ILE A 155 9.49 -3.77 -5.99
N GLY A 156 8.18 -3.74 -6.12
CA GLY A 156 7.30 -4.67 -5.44
C GLY A 156 5.93 -4.76 -6.09
N VAL A 157 5.01 -5.38 -5.39
CA VAL A 157 3.65 -5.62 -5.88
C VAL A 157 2.61 -5.26 -4.82
N SER A 158 1.39 -5.02 -5.27
CA SER A 158 0.25 -4.78 -4.38
C SER A 158 -0.94 -5.64 -4.83
N ASN A 159 -1.75 -6.09 -3.87
CA ASN A 159 -2.92 -6.93 -4.12
C ASN A 159 -2.64 -8.28 -4.79
N PHE A 160 -1.45 -8.80 -4.62
CA PHE A 160 -1.10 -10.13 -5.10
C PHE A 160 -1.48 -11.18 -4.06
N SER A 161 -2.03 -12.32 -4.53
CA SER A 161 -2.14 -13.54 -3.74
C SER A 161 -0.76 -14.15 -3.47
N GLY A 162 -0.67 -15.04 -2.51
CA GLY A 162 0.55 -15.79 -2.25
C GLY A 162 0.99 -16.63 -3.45
N ALA A 163 0.04 -17.20 -4.21
CA ALA A 163 0.32 -17.96 -5.42
C ALA A 163 0.98 -17.08 -6.49
N LYS A 164 0.40 -15.90 -6.80
CA LYS A 164 0.97 -14.96 -7.78
C LYS A 164 2.33 -14.43 -7.35
N LEU A 165 2.49 -14.08 -6.06
CA LEU A 165 3.75 -13.57 -5.54
C LEU A 165 4.86 -14.62 -5.64
N LYS A 166 4.58 -15.87 -5.28
CA LYS A 166 5.52 -16.99 -5.39
C LYS A 166 5.90 -17.29 -6.84
N ALA A 167 4.90 -17.31 -7.73
CA ALA A 167 5.14 -17.55 -9.17
C ALA A 167 6.02 -16.44 -9.78
N LEU A 168 5.73 -15.18 -9.48
CA LEU A 168 6.53 -14.05 -9.93
C LEU A 168 7.96 -14.12 -9.39
N SER A 169 8.11 -14.40 -8.10
CA SER A 169 9.42 -14.48 -7.44
C SER A 169 10.31 -15.58 -7.98
N ALA A 170 9.72 -16.70 -8.44
CA ALA A 170 10.48 -17.83 -8.98
C ALA A 170 11.14 -17.52 -10.33
N GLY A 171 10.56 -16.63 -11.15
CA GLY A 171 11.06 -16.29 -12.49
C GLY A 171 11.76 -14.93 -12.58
N ALA A 172 11.74 -14.11 -11.52
CA ALA A 172 12.26 -12.77 -11.51
C ALA A 172 13.80 -12.72 -11.31
N ARG A 173 14.47 -11.83 -12.02
CA ARG A 173 15.89 -11.49 -11.79
C ARG A 173 16.04 -10.68 -10.49
N ILE A 174 15.21 -9.67 -10.32
CA ILE A 174 15.02 -8.93 -9.06
C ILE A 174 13.69 -9.41 -8.50
N ARG A 175 13.73 -10.16 -7.38
CA ARG A 175 12.50 -10.61 -6.73
C ARG A 175 11.70 -9.42 -6.20
N PRO A 176 10.36 -9.51 -6.10
CA PRO A 176 9.59 -8.51 -5.39
C PRO A 176 10.13 -8.30 -3.98
N GLU A 177 10.58 -7.07 -3.68
CA GLU A 177 11.18 -6.72 -2.39
C GLU A 177 10.13 -6.24 -1.40
N ALA A 178 8.95 -5.85 -1.89
CA ALA A 178 7.83 -5.39 -1.08
C ALA A 178 6.49 -5.94 -1.57
N LEU A 179 5.59 -6.17 -0.62
CA LEU A 179 4.19 -6.52 -0.87
C LEU A 179 3.27 -5.55 -0.10
N GLN A 180 2.33 -4.90 -0.80
CA GLN A 180 1.31 -4.09 -0.16
C GLN A 180 -0.06 -4.76 -0.26
N ILE A 181 -0.68 -5.04 0.88
CA ILE A 181 -1.96 -5.78 0.96
C ILE A 181 -2.92 -5.13 1.95
N GLU A 182 -4.22 -5.43 1.82
CA GLU A 182 -5.18 -5.15 2.88
C GLU A 182 -4.82 -5.95 4.12
N ARG A 183 -4.64 -5.25 5.27
CA ARG A 183 -4.29 -5.91 6.51
C ARG A 183 -4.85 -5.21 7.73
N HIS A 184 -5.63 -5.93 8.51
CA HIS A 184 -6.23 -5.52 9.79
C HIS A 184 -6.62 -6.78 10.59
N PRO A 185 -7.01 -6.68 11.87
CA PRO A 185 -7.31 -7.87 12.68
C PRO A 185 -8.37 -8.83 12.11
N LEU A 186 -9.31 -8.35 11.28
CA LEU A 186 -10.31 -9.22 10.62
C LEU A 186 -9.80 -9.85 9.31
N LEU A 187 -8.62 -9.42 8.81
CA LEU A 187 -7.94 -9.97 7.63
C LEU A 187 -6.43 -9.94 7.86
N GLN A 188 -5.88 -10.98 8.45
CA GLN A 188 -4.48 -10.96 8.90
C GLN A 188 -3.51 -11.51 7.88
N GLN A 189 -3.93 -12.46 7.05
CA GLN A 189 -3.12 -13.08 6.00
C GLN A 189 -1.81 -13.69 6.53
N ASN A 190 -1.89 -14.39 7.67
CA ASN A 190 -0.73 -14.82 8.45
C ASN A 190 0.25 -15.72 7.65
N ASP A 191 -0.26 -16.64 6.82
CA ASP A 191 0.57 -17.53 6.00
C ASP A 191 1.36 -16.75 4.93
N LEU A 192 0.71 -15.76 4.31
CA LEU A 192 1.36 -14.87 3.35
C LEU A 192 2.42 -14.00 4.02
N ILE A 193 2.13 -13.46 5.21
CA ILE A 193 3.10 -12.68 6.02
C ILE A 193 4.29 -13.55 6.43
N ALA A 194 4.05 -14.79 6.85
CA ALA A 194 5.14 -15.72 7.23
C ALA A 194 6.04 -15.99 6.02
N TRP A 195 5.45 -16.30 4.87
CA TRP A 195 6.22 -16.51 3.63
C TRP A 195 7.03 -15.25 3.24
N CYS A 196 6.43 -14.07 3.31
CA CYS A 196 7.13 -12.81 3.03
C CYS A 196 8.35 -12.62 3.93
N ARG A 197 8.19 -12.87 5.23
CA ARG A 197 9.28 -12.77 6.22
C ARG A 197 10.42 -13.75 5.91
N GLU A 198 10.10 -15.00 5.60
CA GLU A 198 11.09 -16.04 5.24
C GLU A 198 11.84 -15.71 3.95
N ASN A 199 11.23 -14.96 3.04
CA ASN A 199 11.80 -14.62 1.73
C ASN A 199 12.33 -13.18 1.65
N GLY A 200 12.38 -12.44 2.77
CA GLY A 200 12.91 -11.08 2.82
C GLY A 200 12.02 -10.03 2.13
N VAL A 201 10.72 -10.31 1.97
CA VAL A 201 9.76 -9.37 1.37
C VAL A 201 9.16 -8.49 2.47
N VAL A 202 9.33 -7.18 2.35
CA VAL A 202 8.78 -6.20 3.30
C VAL A 202 7.29 -6.00 3.03
N VAL A 203 6.46 -6.04 4.08
CA VAL A 203 5.00 -5.95 3.92
C VAL A 203 4.47 -4.62 4.42
N THR A 204 3.60 -3.99 3.60
CA THR A 204 2.80 -2.83 3.97
C THR A 204 1.31 -3.21 4.05
N GLY A 205 0.68 -2.95 5.20
CA GLY A 205 -0.76 -3.09 5.38
C GLY A 205 -1.50 -1.81 5.03
N TYR A 206 -2.30 -1.82 3.97
CA TYR A 206 -3.25 -0.76 3.71
C TYR A 206 -4.61 -1.06 4.37
N GLY A 207 -5.47 -0.03 4.49
CA GLY A 207 -6.76 -0.16 5.17
C GLY A 207 -6.65 -0.61 6.64
N PRO A 208 -5.62 -0.21 7.42
CA PRO A 208 -5.35 -0.77 8.75
C PRO A 208 -6.49 -0.50 9.76
N LEU A 209 -7.33 0.48 9.49
CA LEU A 209 -8.48 0.83 10.31
C LEU A 209 -9.79 0.21 9.80
N GLY A 210 -9.74 -0.59 8.73
CA GLY A 210 -10.90 -1.27 8.15
C GLY A 210 -11.85 -0.34 7.41
N SER A 211 -11.34 0.49 6.50
CA SER A 211 -12.16 1.40 5.70
C SER A 211 -13.00 0.61 4.68
N SER A 212 -14.31 0.67 4.80
CA SER A 212 -15.29 -0.03 3.96
C SER A 212 -16.00 0.84 2.93
N GLY A 213 -15.40 1.96 2.52
CA GLY A 213 -15.98 2.87 1.51
C GLY A 213 -16.21 4.31 2.00
N ALA A 214 -16.72 5.18 1.11
CA ALA A 214 -16.76 6.61 1.34
C ALA A 214 -17.71 7.05 2.48
N ASN A 215 -18.80 6.31 2.71
CA ASN A 215 -19.89 6.72 3.58
C ASN A 215 -20.18 5.74 4.74
N ARG A 216 -19.28 4.80 5.01
CA ARG A 216 -19.41 3.87 6.13
C ARG A 216 -18.28 4.10 7.12
N PRO A 217 -18.57 4.11 8.44
CA PRO A 217 -17.52 4.14 9.45
C PRO A 217 -16.62 2.91 9.29
N PRO A 218 -15.31 3.04 9.56
CA PRO A 218 -14.39 1.91 9.48
C PRO A 218 -14.83 0.77 10.38
N LEU A 219 -15.12 -0.39 9.80
CA LEU A 219 -15.69 -1.54 10.50
C LEU A 219 -14.78 -2.02 11.64
N VAL A 220 -13.49 -2.15 11.37
CA VAL A 220 -12.51 -2.66 12.34
C VAL A 220 -12.32 -1.69 13.49
N LEU A 221 -12.30 -0.39 13.20
CA LEU A 221 -12.15 0.67 14.19
C LEU A 221 -13.27 0.66 15.23
N GLN A 222 -14.47 0.19 14.85
CA GLN A 222 -15.66 0.13 15.71
C GLN A 222 -15.93 -1.27 16.26
N HIS A 223 -15.07 -2.25 15.96
CA HIS A 223 -15.25 -3.60 16.45
C HIS A 223 -15.25 -3.63 17.99
N PRO A 224 -16.28 -4.22 18.65
CA PRO A 224 -16.44 -4.13 20.11
C PRO A 224 -15.21 -4.59 20.89
N GLN A 225 -14.55 -5.68 20.46
CA GLN A 225 -13.33 -6.15 21.12
C GLN A 225 -12.15 -5.21 20.91
N VAL A 226 -12.01 -4.58 19.73
CA VAL A 226 -10.96 -3.58 19.48
C VAL A 226 -11.16 -2.37 20.39
N VAL A 227 -12.39 -1.87 20.52
CA VAL A 227 -12.73 -0.75 21.42
C VAL A 227 -12.43 -1.09 22.87
N ALA A 228 -12.84 -2.28 23.34
CA ALA A 228 -12.60 -2.73 24.71
C ALA A 228 -11.10 -2.91 25.02
N LEU A 229 -10.33 -3.50 24.08
CA LEU A 229 -8.89 -3.70 24.22
C LEU A 229 -8.11 -2.36 24.24
N ALA A 230 -8.50 -1.43 23.37
CA ALA A 230 -7.91 -0.09 23.33
C ALA A 230 -8.11 0.64 24.66
N ALA A 231 -9.34 0.61 25.20
CA ALA A 231 -9.66 1.22 26.49
C ALA A 231 -8.82 0.65 27.64
N GLN A 232 -8.59 -0.69 27.68
CA GLN A 232 -7.76 -1.34 28.70
C GLN A 232 -6.30 -0.84 28.67
N ARG A 233 -5.80 -0.44 27.50
CA ARG A 233 -4.43 0.05 27.31
C ARG A 233 -4.35 1.58 27.31
N ARG A 234 -5.44 2.29 27.51
CA ARG A 234 -5.55 3.77 27.40
C ARG A 234 -5.11 4.29 26.02
N LEU A 235 -5.33 3.48 24.99
CA LEU A 235 -5.12 3.83 23.60
C LEU A 235 -6.45 4.15 22.94
N THR A 236 -6.41 4.89 21.83
CA THR A 236 -7.55 4.91 20.92
C THR A 236 -7.61 3.62 20.10
N PRO A 237 -8.79 3.22 19.59
CA PRO A 237 -8.87 2.09 18.66
C PRO A 237 -7.93 2.22 17.45
N ALA A 238 -7.74 3.44 16.93
CA ALA A 238 -6.81 3.70 15.83
C ALA A 238 -5.36 3.39 16.24
N GLN A 239 -4.91 3.90 17.37
CA GLN A 239 -3.58 3.62 17.90
C GLN A 239 -3.35 2.12 18.11
N LEU A 240 -4.32 1.42 18.71
CA LEU A 240 -4.22 -0.02 18.91
C LEU A 240 -4.06 -0.79 17.59
N LEU A 241 -4.87 -0.47 16.58
CA LEU A 241 -4.84 -1.14 15.28
C LEU A 241 -3.52 -0.89 14.54
N LEU A 242 -3.03 0.34 14.57
CA LEU A 242 -1.75 0.69 13.93
C LEU A 242 -0.57 0.03 14.66
N ALA A 243 -0.56 0.08 15.99
CA ALA A 243 0.45 -0.59 16.81
C ALA A 243 0.45 -2.11 16.59
N TRP A 244 -0.73 -2.74 16.40
CA TRP A 244 -0.85 -4.16 16.07
C TRP A 244 -0.16 -4.48 14.72
N GLY A 245 -0.42 -3.69 13.68
CA GLY A 245 0.23 -3.88 12.39
C GLY A 245 1.75 -3.79 12.49
N ILE A 246 2.25 -2.75 13.18
CA ILE A 246 3.68 -2.50 13.37
C ILE A 246 4.32 -3.59 14.22
N SER A 247 3.71 -4.00 15.34
CA SER A 247 4.19 -5.09 16.21
C SER A 247 4.20 -6.43 15.48
N GLY A 248 3.30 -6.62 14.51
CA GLY A 248 3.26 -7.77 13.60
C GLY A 248 4.31 -7.74 12.49
N GLY A 249 5.21 -6.76 12.49
CA GLY A 249 6.32 -6.64 11.52
C GLY A 249 5.90 -6.11 10.16
N THR A 250 4.84 -5.29 10.07
CA THR A 250 4.40 -4.66 8.82
C THR A 250 4.40 -3.14 8.93
N SER A 251 4.63 -2.45 7.81
CA SER A 251 4.34 -1.02 7.71
C SER A 251 2.82 -0.82 7.62
N VAL A 252 2.33 0.31 8.10
CA VAL A 252 0.92 0.70 8.02
C VAL A 252 0.78 2.11 7.45
N ILE A 253 -0.23 2.33 6.60
CA ILE A 253 -0.43 3.58 5.88
C ILE A 253 -1.84 4.14 6.09
N PRO A 254 -2.19 4.53 7.32
CA PRO A 254 -3.48 5.18 7.58
C PRO A 254 -3.60 6.50 6.82
N LYS A 255 -4.84 6.87 6.45
CA LYS A 255 -5.18 8.16 5.84
C LYS A 255 -5.92 9.05 6.82
N SER A 256 -5.52 10.31 6.92
CA SER A 256 -6.30 11.36 7.57
C SER A 256 -5.99 12.73 6.97
N VAL A 257 -6.97 13.64 6.99
CA VAL A 257 -6.79 15.06 6.67
C VAL A 257 -6.79 15.93 7.95
N GLN A 258 -7.05 15.34 9.12
CA GLN A 258 -7.17 16.07 10.38
C GLN A 258 -5.84 16.04 11.11
N PRO A 259 -5.23 17.21 11.44
CA PRO A 259 -3.94 17.28 12.14
C PRO A 259 -3.90 16.48 13.44
N ALA A 260 -4.96 16.55 14.24
CA ALA A 260 -5.05 15.80 15.49
C ALA A 260 -4.99 14.28 15.28
N ARG A 261 -5.68 13.76 14.25
CA ARG A 261 -5.62 12.32 13.89
C ARG A 261 -4.30 11.92 13.26
N LEU A 262 -3.65 12.81 12.52
CA LEU A 262 -2.29 12.56 12.03
C LEU A 262 -1.31 12.40 13.20
N ALA A 263 -1.36 13.30 14.20
CA ALA A 263 -0.54 13.20 15.40
C ALA A 263 -0.86 11.92 16.21
N GLU A 264 -2.15 11.60 16.38
CA GLU A 264 -2.62 10.38 17.04
C GLU A 264 -2.10 9.12 16.35
N ASN A 265 -2.23 9.03 15.02
CA ASN A 265 -1.75 7.89 14.24
C ASN A 265 -0.23 7.75 14.36
N LEU A 266 0.52 8.86 14.28
CA LEU A 266 1.98 8.82 14.36
C LEU A 266 2.45 8.32 15.74
N ALA A 267 1.75 8.68 16.82
CA ALA A 267 2.07 8.23 18.17
C ALA A 267 1.98 6.70 18.31
N ALA A 268 1.14 6.03 17.52
CA ALA A 268 1.04 4.57 17.50
C ALA A 268 2.36 3.85 17.14
N ALA A 269 3.26 4.51 16.41
CA ALA A 269 4.56 3.94 16.06
C ALA A 269 5.51 3.80 17.26
N GLY A 270 5.20 4.43 18.39
CA GLY A 270 5.93 4.26 19.66
C GLY A 270 5.33 3.22 20.60
N GLU A 271 4.17 2.65 20.26
CA GLU A 271 3.46 1.70 21.11
C GLU A 271 3.92 0.28 20.84
N ALA A 272 4.33 -0.43 21.88
CA ALA A 272 4.65 -1.85 21.83
C ALA A 272 3.51 -2.67 22.45
N LEU A 273 2.96 -3.61 21.69
CA LEU A 273 1.94 -4.53 22.18
C LEU A 273 2.58 -5.79 22.76
N ASP A 274 2.13 -6.19 23.94
CA ASP A 274 2.56 -7.46 24.53
C ASP A 274 1.93 -8.68 23.84
N GLY A 275 2.48 -9.86 24.14
CA GLY A 275 2.05 -11.10 23.49
C GLY A 275 0.58 -11.47 23.77
N GLU A 276 0.04 -11.12 24.96
CA GLU A 276 -1.36 -11.38 25.31
C GLU A 276 -2.29 -10.54 24.42
N LEU A 277 -2.02 -9.26 24.29
CA LEU A 277 -2.81 -8.35 23.46
C LEU A 277 -2.73 -8.71 21.98
N MET A 278 -1.53 -9.08 21.50
CA MET A 278 -1.35 -9.58 20.14
C MET A 278 -2.18 -10.84 19.91
N ALA A 279 -2.17 -11.81 20.82
CA ALA A 279 -2.95 -13.04 20.71
C ALA A 279 -4.46 -12.76 20.67
N ARG A 280 -4.95 -11.83 21.50
CA ARG A 280 -6.38 -11.44 21.52
C ARG A 280 -6.81 -10.77 20.21
N LEU A 281 -5.96 -9.95 19.60
CA LEU A 281 -6.22 -9.34 18.29
C LEU A 281 -6.10 -10.38 17.16
N THR A 282 -5.17 -11.33 17.29
CA THR A 282 -5.02 -12.45 16.35
C THR A 282 -6.28 -13.34 16.33
N ALA A 283 -6.93 -13.52 17.46
CA ALA A 283 -8.18 -14.29 17.55
C ALA A 283 -9.37 -13.63 16.83
N LEU A 284 -9.24 -12.40 16.30
CA LEU A 284 -10.28 -11.71 15.56
C LEU A 284 -10.27 -12.01 14.05
N ASP A 285 -9.34 -12.85 13.57
CA ASP A 285 -9.23 -13.13 12.13
C ASP A 285 -10.48 -13.84 11.62
N GLU A 286 -11.18 -13.19 10.70
CA GLU A 286 -12.36 -13.71 10.01
C GLU A 286 -12.07 -14.05 8.55
N GLY A 287 -10.84 -13.82 8.06
CA GLY A 287 -10.52 -13.85 6.64
C GLY A 287 -11.29 -12.81 5.83
N ARG A 288 -11.77 -11.76 6.49
CA ARG A 288 -12.74 -10.80 5.94
C ARG A 288 -12.09 -9.68 5.17
N ARG A 289 -12.09 -9.78 3.84
CA ARG A 289 -11.60 -8.76 2.93
C ARG A 289 -12.67 -7.68 2.71
N LEU A 290 -12.30 -6.41 2.90
CA LEU A 290 -13.20 -5.26 2.71
C LEU A 290 -13.02 -4.62 1.32
N ILE A 291 -11.84 -4.80 0.70
CA ILE A 291 -11.52 -4.35 -0.66
C ILE A 291 -11.32 -5.59 -1.53
N GLU A 292 -12.43 -6.27 -1.82
CA GLU A 292 -12.45 -7.56 -2.50
C GLU A 292 -11.95 -7.52 -3.96
N GLY A 293 -12.02 -6.35 -4.61
CA GLY A 293 -11.70 -6.22 -6.02
C GLY A 293 -12.83 -6.65 -6.97
N ARG A 294 -14.06 -6.87 -6.45
CA ARG A 294 -15.26 -7.24 -7.25
C ARG A 294 -15.53 -6.26 -8.41
N PHE A 295 -15.14 -5.01 -8.25
CA PHE A 295 -15.25 -3.98 -9.28
C PHE A 295 -14.34 -4.24 -10.51
N TRP A 296 -13.43 -5.21 -10.45
CA TRP A 296 -12.66 -5.70 -11.59
C TRP A 296 -13.32 -6.87 -12.32
N CYS A 297 -14.32 -7.52 -11.68
CA CYS A 297 -14.95 -8.72 -12.21
C CYS A 297 -16.16 -8.32 -13.06
N LEU A 298 -15.91 -7.87 -14.28
CA LEU A 298 -16.95 -7.49 -15.23
C LEU A 298 -17.52 -8.73 -15.92
N GLU A 299 -18.83 -8.73 -16.20
CA GLU A 299 -19.47 -9.82 -16.93
C GLU A 299 -18.83 -9.98 -18.33
N GLY A 300 -18.42 -11.20 -18.65
CA GLY A 300 -17.68 -11.51 -19.88
C GLY A 300 -16.22 -11.04 -19.90
N GLY A 301 -15.73 -10.45 -18.80
CA GLY A 301 -14.34 -10.02 -18.65
C GLY A 301 -13.39 -11.16 -18.24
N PRO A 302 -12.07 -10.93 -18.31
CA PRO A 302 -11.06 -11.94 -18.03
C PRO A 302 -10.81 -12.17 -16.52
N TYR A 303 -11.38 -11.34 -15.63
CA TYR A 303 -11.10 -11.40 -14.20
C TYR A 303 -12.33 -11.81 -13.39
N THR A 304 -12.11 -12.70 -12.44
CA THR A 304 -13.06 -13.12 -11.39
C THR A 304 -12.41 -12.97 -10.02
N LEU A 305 -13.18 -13.02 -8.94
CA LEU A 305 -12.59 -13.04 -7.60
C LEU A 305 -11.66 -14.24 -7.42
N GLU A 306 -12.04 -15.40 -7.98
CA GLU A 306 -11.19 -16.59 -7.98
C GLU A 306 -9.85 -16.32 -8.67
N SER A 307 -9.85 -15.75 -9.88
CA SER A 307 -8.63 -15.46 -10.63
C SER A 307 -7.81 -14.31 -10.02
N LEU A 308 -8.43 -13.36 -9.31
CA LEU A 308 -7.71 -12.29 -8.62
C LEU A 308 -6.95 -12.80 -7.40
N TRP A 309 -7.59 -13.69 -6.62
CA TRP A 309 -7.07 -14.13 -5.33
C TRP A 309 -6.62 -15.60 -5.31
N ASP A 310 -6.73 -16.34 -6.43
CA ASP A 310 -6.35 -17.75 -6.57
C ASP A 310 -7.00 -18.65 -5.50
N GLY A 311 -8.25 -18.36 -5.15
CA GLY A 311 -9.00 -19.03 -4.09
C GLY A 311 -8.59 -18.63 -2.66
N GLU A 312 -7.64 -17.69 -2.50
CA GLU A 312 -7.20 -17.22 -1.20
C GLU A 312 -8.17 -16.15 -0.66
N LEU A 313 -8.82 -16.41 0.48
CA LEU A 313 -9.63 -15.43 1.23
C LEU A 313 -10.73 -14.75 0.39
N VAL A 314 -11.42 -15.51 -0.44
CA VAL A 314 -12.62 -15.03 -1.13
C VAL A 314 -13.80 -15.17 -0.15
N PRO A 315 -14.49 -14.09 0.23
CA PRO A 315 -15.67 -14.19 1.07
C PRO A 315 -16.71 -15.07 0.36
N GLU A 316 -17.31 -16.01 1.09
CA GLU A 316 -18.53 -16.67 0.62
C GLU A 316 -19.59 -15.60 0.39
N GLY A 317 -20.10 -15.50 -0.85
CA GLY A 317 -20.99 -14.44 -1.31
C GLY A 317 -22.40 -14.45 -0.68
#